data_02cd47dfbba7e444078457e3d24abdc6
#
_entry.id   02cd47dfbba7e444078457e3d24abdc6
#
_cell.length_a   1.000
_cell.length_b   1.000
_cell.length_c   1.000
_cell.angle_alpha   90.00
_cell.angle_beta   90.00
_cell.angle_gamma   90.00
#
_symmetry.space_group_name_H-M   'P 1'
#
loop_
_entity.id
_entity.type
_entity.pdbx_description
1 polymer ?
#
loop_
_entity_poly.entity_id
_entity_poly.type
_entity_poly.pdbx_seq_one_letter_code
_entity_poly.pdbx_strand_id
1 'polypeptide(L)'
;MSFAVSAEAYAAFMGRFSEPLAPLFADLAGAGIGAGQRALDVGCGPGAMTAELARRLGPAAVWAVEPSESFARAAARREPAAWVGQAAAEHLPFPDDVFDLAAAQLVVHFMTDPVGGLREMGRVTRPGGVVAACVWDHAGGRGPLSAFWRAVRELDPAADDESGLPGVRAGHLAELFVRAGLGGTEATTLTVHVRHASFEEWWERFTLGVGPAGAYLASLDADHQAALREQCRRLLPANPIEISATAWAATGRT
;
A
#
# COMPACT_ATOMS: atom_id res chain seq x y z
N MET A 1 -10.48 -6.88 6.42
CA MET A 1 -10.66 -7.48 5.07
C MET A 1 -9.69 -8.65 4.90
N SER A 2 -10.14 -9.79 4.37
CA SER A 2 -9.25 -10.93 4.07
C SER A 2 -8.81 -10.81 2.61
N PHE A 3 -7.50 -10.73 2.34
CA PHE A 3 -6.95 -10.87 0.99
C PHE A 3 -6.86 -12.37 0.64
N ALA A 4 -7.99 -12.97 0.29
CA ALA A 4 -8.07 -14.36 -0.17
C ALA A 4 -7.66 -14.53 -1.65
N VAL A 5 -6.74 -13.67 -2.13
CA VAL A 5 -6.22 -13.69 -3.51
C VAL A 5 -4.78 -14.17 -3.54
N SER A 6 -4.35 -14.72 -4.67
CA SER A 6 -2.95 -15.15 -4.81
C SER A 6 -2.00 -13.95 -4.85
N ALA A 7 -0.76 -14.18 -4.41
CA ALA A 7 0.30 -13.16 -4.47
C ALA A 7 0.58 -12.72 -5.93
N GLU A 8 0.45 -13.66 -6.89
CA GLU A 8 0.62 -13.40 -8.32
C GLU A 8 -0.49 -12.47 -8.85
N ALA A 9 -1.75 -12.70 -8.48
CA ALA A 9 -2.87 -11.83 -8.87
C ALA A 9 -2.70 -10.42 -8.29
N TYR A 10 -2.30 -10.31 -7.01
CA TYR A 10 -2.00 -9.03 -6.39
C TYR A 10 -0.83 -8.31 -7.09
N ALA A 11 0.26 -9.02 -7.36
CA ALA A 11 1.42 -8.45 -8.05
C ALA A 11 1.06 -7.98 -9.47
N ALA A 12 0.25 -8.75 -10.19
CA ALA A 12 -0.25 -8.38 -11.51
C ALA A 12 -1.16 -7.15 -11.47
N PHE A 13 -1.93 -6.94 -10.43
CA PHE A 13 -2.86 -5.82 -10.26
C PHE A 13 -2.18 -4.59 -9.65
N MET A 14 -1.79 -4.67 -8.38
CA MET A 14 -1.27 -3.54 -7.60
C MET A 14 0.26 -3.44 -7.64
N GLY A 15 0.98 -4.54 -7.92
CA GLY A 15 2.45 -4.56 -7.96
C GLY A 15 3.04 -3.54 -8.93
N ARG A 16 2.38 -3.30 -10.07
CA ARG A 16 2.81 -2.28 -11.05
C ARG A 16 2.90 -0.87 -10.49
N PHE A 17 2.14 -0.57 -9.43
CA PHE A 17 2.14 0.72 -8.73
C PHE A 17 2.99 0.68 -7.47
N SER A 18 2.92 -0.41 -6.68
CA SER A 18 3.66 -0.54 -5.42
C SER A 18 5.17 -0.72 -5.63
N GLU A 19 5.59 -1.38 -6.72
CA GLU A 19 7.00 -1.55 -7.04
C GLU A 19 7.73 -0.21 -7.32
N PRO A 20 7.26 0.65 -8.24
CA PRO A 20 7.91 1.95 -8.44
C PRO A 20 7.69 2.93 -7.28
N LEU A 21 6.69 2.70 -6.41
CA LEU A 21 6.48 3.51 -5.21
C LEU A 21 7.52 3.21 -4.13
N ALA A 22 7.96 1.95 -3.99
CA ALA A 22 8.86 1.52 -2.92
C ALA A 22 10.16 2.32 -2.83
N PRO A 23 10.92 2.60 -3.91
CA PRO A 23 12.12 3.42 -3.81
C PRO A 23 11.83 4.87 -3.39
N LEU A 24 10.75 5.48 -3.87
CA LEU A 24 10.35 6.84 -3.46
C LEU A 24 9.97 6.89 -1.97
N PHE A 25 9.25 5.88 -1.51
CA PHE A 25 8.85 5.78 -0.12
C PHE A 25 10.04 5.45 0.81
N ALA A 26 10.97 4.61 0.36
CA ALA A 26 12.20 4.33 1.09
C ALA A 26 13.11 5.57 1.22
N ASP A 27 13.18 6.43 0.20
CA ASP A 27 13.88 7.72 0.26
C ASP A 27 13.24 8.63 1.32
N LEU A 28 11.93 8.78 1.31
CA LEU A 28 11.19 9.57 2.31
C LEU A 28 11.40 9.03 3.73
N ALA A 29 11.37 7.72 3.91
CA ALA A 29 11.57 7.06 5.19
C ALA A 29 13.01 7.12 5.72
N GLY A 30 13.97 7.63 4.93
CA GLY A 30 15.37 7.70 5.30
C GLY A 30 16.08 6.34 5.35
N ALA A 31 15.61 5.37 4.57
CA ALA A 31 16.25 4.05 4.49
C ALA A 31 17.64 4.14 3.83
N GLY A 32 18.67 3.67 4.54
CA GLY A 32 20.05 3.67 4.05
C GLY A 32 20.84 4.94 4.38
N ILE A 33 20.28 5.88 5.16
CA ILE A 33 21.01 7.13 5.56
C ILE A 33 22.03 6.86 6.67
N GLY A 34 21.86 5.80 7.48
CA GLY A 34 22.77 5.44 8.57
C GLY A 34 23.38 4.06 8.39
N ALA A 35 24.66 3.91 8.78
CA ALA A 35 25.31 2.60 8.81
C ALA A 35 24.69 1.69 9.87
N GLY A 36 24.43 0.41 9.52
CA GLY A 36 23.88 -0.58 10.44
C GLY A 36 22.40 -0.39 10.81
N GLN A 37 21.65 0.39 10.03
CA GLN A 37 20.22 0.60 10.23
C GLN A 37 19.44 -0.72 10.09
N ARG A 38 18.54 -0.98 11.05
CA ARG A 38 17.60 -2.10 11.04
C ARG A 38 16.20 -1.62 10.69
N ALA A 39 15.55 -2.26 9.74
CA ALA A 39 14.24 -1.85 9.27
C ALA A 39 13.19 -2.97 9.41
N LEU A 40 11.97 -2.57 9.75
CA LEU A 40 10.77 -3.40 9.73
C LEU A 40 9.83 -2.93 8.63
N ASP A 41 9.45 -3.85 7.75
CA ASP A 41 8.37 -3.68 6.76
C ASP A 41 7.07 -4.25 7.32
N VAL A 42 6.09 -3.40 7.62
CA VAL A 42 4.82 -3.78 8.24
C VAL A 42 3.73 -3.89 7.19
N GLY A 43 3.12 -5.08 7.08
CA GLY A 43 2.17 -5.40 6.01
C GLY A 43 2.87 -5.51 4.67
N CYS A 44 3.95 -6.28 4.62
CA CYS A 44 4.86 -6.32 3.48
C CYS A 44 4.23 -6.82 2.17
N GLY A 45 3.03 -7.42 2.23
CA GLY A 45 2.40 -8.03 1.07
C GLY A 45 3.34 -9.03 0.38
N PRO A 46 3.42 -9.04 -0.96
CA PRO A 46 4.38 -9.88 -1.69
C PRO A 46 5.84 -9.38 -1.66
N GLY A 47 6.19 -8.36 -0.83
CA GLY A 47 7.56 -7.97 -0.54
C GLY A 47 8.15 -6.87 -1.42
N ALA A 48 7.35 -5.95 -1.98
CA ALA A 48 7.86 -4.83 -2.78
C ALA A 48 8.79 -3.93 -1.95
N MET A 49 8.32 -3.46 -0.78
CA MET A 49 9.11 -2.62 0.11
C MET A 49 10.22 -3.42 0.80
N THR A 50 9.97 -4.68 1.18
CA THR A 50 10.99 -5.59 1.74
C THR A 50 12.20 -5.70 0.83
N ALA A 51 11.98 -5.92 -0.48
CA ALA A 51 13.06 -6.03 -1.47
C ALA A 51 13.84 -4.72 -1.61
N GLU A 52 13.16 -3.57 -1.60
CA GLU A 52 13.83 -2.28 -1.67
C GLU A 52 14.65 -1.97 -0.41
N LEU A 53 14.11 -2.30 0.78
CA LEU A 53 14.87 -2.19 2.04
C LEU A 53 16.08 -3.13 2.03
N ALA A 54 15.93 -4.38 1.60
CA ALA A 54 17.02 -5.34 1.50
C ALA A 54 18.13 -4.86 0.53
N ARG A 55 17.75 -4.26 -0.59
CA ARG A 55 18.69 -3.66 -1.55
C ARG A 55 19.52 -2.53 -0.92
N ARG A 56 18.93 -1.72 -0.04
CA ARG A 56 19.59 -0.55 0.60
C ARG A 56 20.42 -0.92 1.82
N LEU A 57 19.91 -1.79 2.67
CA LEU A 57 20.43 -2.06 4.01
C LEU A 57 21.19 -3.38 4.10
N GLY A 58 21.02 -4.23 3.09
CA GLY A 58 21.35 -5.65 3.15
C GLY A 58 20.21 -6.46 3.77
N PRO A 59 19.92 -7.66 3.25
CA PRO A 59 18.75 -8.44 3.64
C PRO A 59 18.78 -8.87 5.12
N ALA A 60 19.93 -9.06 5.72
CA ALA A 60 20.07 -9.41 7.15
C ALA A 60 19.65 -8.28 8.10
N ALA A 61 19.50 -7.05 7.61
CA ALA A 61 19.05 -5.88 8.36
C ALA A 61 17.55 -5.59 8.19
N VAL A 62 16.80 -6.49 7.52
CA VAL A 62 15.38 -6.29 7.20
C VAL A 62 14.52 -7.39 7.81
N TRP A 63 13.49 -6.96 8.51
CA TRP A 63 12.39 -7.78 9.01
C TRP A 63 11.10 -7.36 8.31
N ALA A 64 10.22 -8.32 8.09
CA ALA A 64 8.93 -8.06 7.47
C ALA A 64 7.83 -8.84 8.17
N VAL A 65 6.64 -8.26 8.29
CA VAL A 65 5.45 -8.93 8.81
C VAL A 65 4.28 -8.74 7.87
N GLU A 66 3.45 -9.80 7.77
CA GLU A 66 2.26 -9.81 6.91
C GLU A 66 1.19 -10.73 7.51
N PRO A 67 -0.06 -10.31 7.71
CA PRO A 67 -1.11 -11.18 8.25
C PRO A 67 -1.54 -12.30 7.29
N SER A 68 -1.45 -12.10 5.97
CA SER A 68 -1.77 -13.13 4.97
C SER A 68 -0.62 -14.11 4.80
N GLU A 69 -0.87 -15.39 5.14
CA GLU A 69 0.14 -16.45 5.01
C GLU A 69 0.65 -16.58 3.55
N SER A 70 -0.24 -16.43 2.57
CA SER A 70 0.13 -16.54 1.14
C SER A 70 1.08 -15.42 0.73
N PHE A 71 0.85 -14.20 1.20
CA PHE A 71 1.70 -13.04 0.92
C PHE A 71 3.02 -13.12 1.70
N ALA A 72 3.00 -13.49 2.98
CA ALA A 72 4.22 -13.70 3.76
C ALA A 72 5.15 -14.73 3.11
N ARG A 73 4.60 -15.85 2.64
CA ARG A 73 5.36 -16.86 1.87
C ARG A 73 5.92 -16.31 0.54
N ALA A 74 5.18 -15.45 -0.15
CA ALA A 74 5.64 -14.82 -1.38
C ALA A 74 6.81 -13.86 -1.11
N ALA A 75 6.70 -13.02 -0.07
CA ALA A 75 7.77 -12.14 0.37
C ALA A 75 9.04 -12.90 0.77
N ALA A 76 8.90 -13.98 1.56
CA ALA A 76 10.02 -14.83 1.96
C ALA A 76 10.71 -15.54 0.77
N ARG A 77 9.97 -15.90 -0.29
CA ARG A 77 10.55 -16.43 -1.53
C ARG A 77 11.29 -15.36 -2.33
N ARG A 78 10.77 -14.12 -2.31
CA ARG A 78 11.36 -12.99 -3.02
C ARG A 78 12.68 -12.53 -2.39
N GLU A 79 12.71 -12.47 -1.05
CA GLU A 79 13.89 -12.07 -0.27
C GLU A 79 14.24 -13.14 0.79
N PRO A 80 14.86 -14.25 0.38
CA PRO A 80 15.10 -15.39 1.28
C PRO A 80 16.04 -15.10 2.45
N ALA A 81 16.84 -14.06 2.36
CA ALA A 81 17.80 -13.69 3.41
C ALA A 81 17.23 -12.62 4.38
N ALA A 82 16.04 -12.06 4.12
CA ALA A 82 15.30 -11.25 5.07
C ALA A 82 14.47 -12.16 5.99
N TRP A 83 14.20 -11.69 7.22
CA TRP A 83 13.25 -12.38 8.09
C TRP A 83 11.82 -11.97 7.76
N VAL A 84 10.96 -12.93 7.48
CA VAL A 84 9.54 -12.69 7.20
C VAL A 84 8.69 -13.54 8.13
N GLY A 85 7.78 -12.89 8.87
CA GLY A 85 6.87 -13.54 9.81
C GLY A 85 5.40 -13.18 9.57
N GLN A 86 4.49 -13.99 10.15
CA GLN A 86 3.06 -13.72 10.09
C GLN A 86 2.63 -12.93 11.32
N ALA A 87 2.21 -11.67 11.13
CA ALA A 87 1.65 -10.82 12.19
C ALA A 87 0.79 -9.69 11.59
N ALA A 88 -0.15 -9.18 12.40
CA ALA A 88 -0.86 -7.94 12.11
C ALA A 88 -0.09 -6.74 12.70
N ALA A 89 -0.30 -5.56 12.12
CA ALA A 89 0.37 -4.32 12.55
C ALA A 89 0.06 -3.94 13.99
N GLU A 90 -1.12 -4.29 14.48
CA GLU A 90 -1.61 -4.01 15.82
C GLU A 90 -0.98 -4.89 16.92
N HIS A 91 -0.23 -5.95 16.53
CA HIS A 91 0.40 -6.91 17.45
C HIS A 91 1.73 -7.38 16.86
N LEU A 92 2.75 -6.53 16.90
CA LEU A 92 4.06 -6.83 16.36
C LEU A 92 4.85 -7.75 17.32
N PRO A 93 5.39 -8.90 16.83
CA PRO A 93 6.05 -9.90 17.68
C PRO A 93 7.52 -9.53 17.99
N PHE A 94 7.79 -8.26 18.28
CA PHE A 94 9.12 -7.75 18.58
C PHE A 94 9.13 -7.02 19.92
N PRO A 95 10.25 -7.02 20.65
CA PRO A 95 10.45 -6.14 21.81
C PRO A 95 10.39 -4.67 21.42
N ASP A 96 10.32 -3.80 22.45
CA ASP A 96 10.45 -2.36 22.28
C ASP A 96 11.84 -2.00 21.74
N ASP A 97 11.95 -0.88 21.02
CA ASP A 97 13.20 -0.24 20.63
C ASP A 97 14.17 -1.09 19.77
N VAL A 98 13.64 -2.00 18.94
CA VAL A 98 14.47 -2.90 18.12
C VAL A 98 14.92 -2.26 16.82
N PHE A 99 14.05 -1.48 16.16
CA PHE A 99 14.28 -0.99 14.80
C PHE A 99 14.65 0.49 14.75
N ASP A 100 15.40 0.86 13.73
CA ASP A 100 15.69 2.26 13.39
C ASP A 100 14.59 2.87 12.53
N LEU A 101 13.90 2.00 11.77
CA LEU A 101 12.84 2.34 10.84
C LEU A 101 11.74 1.29 10.90
N ALA A 102 10.49 1.70 11.06
CA ALA A 102 9.31 0.89 10.78
C ALA A 102 8.50 1.55 9.65
N ALA A 103 8.30 0.83 8.54
CA ALA A 103 7.66 1.33 7.34
C ALA A 103 6.41 0.54 6.99
N ALA A 104 5.31 1.20 6.59
CA ALA A 104 4.05 0.59 6.17
C ALA A 104 3.63 1.14 4.79
N GLN A 105 3.96 0.43 3.72
CA GLN A 105 3.62 0.83 2.36
C GLN A 105 2.23 0.31 1.96
N LEU A 106 1.25 1.21 1.84
CA LEU A 106 -0.11 0.90 1.38
C LEU A 106 -0.90 -0.04 2.32
N VAL A 107 -0.72 0.10 3.62
CA VAL A 107 -1.26 -0.81 4.64
C VAL A 107 -2.23 -0.15 5.61
N VAL A 108 -1.96 1.09 6.06
CA VAL A 108 -2.69 1.76 7.15
C VAL A 108 -4.21 1.76 6.94
N HIS A 109 -4.66 1.92 5.70
CA HIS A 109 -6.10 1.93 5.36
C HIS A 109 -6.78 0.55 5.48
N PHE A 110 -6.00 -0.54 5.64
CA PHE A 110 -6.52 -1.89 5.86
C PHE A 110 -6.40 -2.36 7.32
N MET A 111 -5.74 -1.61 8.19
CA MET A 111 -5.64 -1.92 9.61
C MET A 111 -7.02 -1.82 10.28
N THR A 112 -7.32 -2.74 11.19
CA THR A 112 -8.55 -2.70 11.98
C THR A 112 -8.52 -1.55 12.98
N ASP A 113 -7.36 -1.29 13.58
CA ASP A 113 -7.06 -0.11 14.41
C ASP A 113 -5.80 0.61 13.89
N PRO A 114 -5.95 1.56 12.95
CA PRO A 114 -4.81 2.28 12.38
C PRO A 114 -3.95 3.02 13.41
N VAL A 115 -4.58 3.57 14.45
CA VAL A 115 -3.85 4.25 15.52
C VAL A 115 -3.09 3.27 16.39
N GLY A 116 -3.69 2.13 16.70
CA GLY A 116 -3.04 1.03 17.43
C GLY A 116 -1.85 0.46 16.64
N GLY A 117 -2.03 0.21 15.34
CA GLY A 117 -0.96 -0.28 14.47
C GLY A 117 0.22 0.70 14.38
N LEU A 118 -0.06 2.00 14.17
CA LEU A 118 0.99 3.03 14.17
C LEU A 118 1.68 3.17 15.54
N ARG A 119 0.95 2.98 16.66
CA ARG A 119 1.53 2.97 18.00
C ARG A 119 2.44 1.76 18.21
N GLU A 120 2.07 0.58 17.73
CA GLU A 120 2.92 -0.61 17.76
C GLU A 120 4.19 -0.42 16.92
N MET A 121 4.06 0.17 15.73
CA MET A 121 5.23 0.56 14.94
C MET A 121 6.15 1.51 15.72
N GLY A 122 5.57 2.49 16.44
CA GLY A 122 6.33 3.37 17.34
C GLY A 122 7.00 2.61 18.47
N ARG A 123 6.30 1.66 19.12
CA ARG A 123 6.84 0.87 20.24
C ARG A 123 8.09 0.06 19.84
N VAL A 124 8.05 -0.58 18.68
CA VAL A 124 9.18 -1.40 18.22
C VAL A 124 10.32 -0.59 17.61
N THR A 125 10.10 0.71 17.38
CA THR A 125 11.10 1.65 16.86
C THR A 125 11.80 2.36 17.99
N ARG A 126 13.14 2.37 17.99
CA ARG A 126 13.95 2.98 19.06
C ARG A 126 13.72 4.49 19.17
N PRO A 127 13.98 5.11 20.34
CA PRO A 127 13.89 6.57 20.51
C PRO A 127 14.68 7.32 19.43
N GLY A 128 14.01 8.29 18.78
CA GLY A 128 14.57 9.05 17.66
C GLY A 128 14.55 8.32 16.32
N GLY A 129 14.10 7.05 16.28
CA GLY A 129 13.88 6.31 15.05
C GLY A 129 12.69 6.83 14.24
N VAL A 130 12.47 6.28 13.07
CA VAL A 130 11.48 6.76 12.12
C VAL A 130 10.34 5.73 11.97
N VAL A 131 9.11 6.20 12.08
CA VAL A 131 7.92 5.49 11.60
C VAL A 131 7.48 6.18 10.31
N ALA A 132 7.26 5.40 9.25
CA ALA A 132 6.80 5.91 7.96
C ALA A 132 5.59 5.13 7.45
N ALA A 133 4.64 5.81 6.83
CA ALA A 133 3.53 5.14 6.14
C ALA A 133 3.13 5.90 4.88
N CYS A 134 2.58 5.17 3.90
CA CYS A 134 1.89 5.78 2.76
C CYS A 134 0.62 5.02 2.40
N VAL A 135 -0.35 5.74 1.83
CA VAL A 135 -1.64 5.21 1.37
C VAL A 135 -2.05 5.93 0.10
N TRP A 136 -2.74 5.26 -0.81
CA TRP A 136 -3.23 5.93 -2.02
C TRP A 136 -4.23 7.05 -1.70
N ASP A 137 -4.22 8.11 -2.50
CA ASP A 137 -5.20 9.20 -2.43
C ASP A 137 -6.51 8.79 -3.11
N HIS A 138 -7.26 7.91 -2.43
CA HIS A 138 -8.55 7.44 -2.94
C HIS A 138 -9.63 8.54 -2.85
N ALA A 139 -9.68 9.29 -1.75
CA ALA A 139 -10.68 10.34 -1.56
C ALA A 139 -10.49 11.53 -2.52
N GLY A 140 -9.25 11.88 -2.86
CA GLY A 140 -8.94 12.92 -3.84
C GLY A 140 -9.04 12.48 -5.30
N GLY A 141 -9.34 11.20 -5.55
CA GLY A 141 -9.45 10.66 -6.91
C GLY A 141 -8.13 10.63 -7.67
N ARG A 142 -6.98 10.51 -6.96
CA ARG A 142 -5.64 10.47 -7.55
C ARG A 142 -4.93 9.13 -7.34
N GLY A 143 -5.61 8.14 -6.77
CA GLY A 143 -5.07 6.79 -6.63
C GLY A 143 -5.12 6.00 -7.95
N PRO A 144 -4.51 4.80 -8.00
CA PRO A 144 -4.40 4.00 -9.23
C PRO A 144 -5.74 3.53 -9.79
N LEU A 145 -6.78 3.45 -8.95
CA LEU A 145 -8.11 2.93 -9.28
C LEU A 145 -9.13 4.05 -9.55
N SER A 146 -8.69 5.31 -9.62
CA SER A 146 -9.57 6.48 -9.68
C SER A 146 -10.49 6.50 -10.89
N ALA A 147 -10.01 6.08 -12.07
CA ALA A 147 -10.84 5.99 -13.26
C ALA A 147 -11.93 4.93 -13.14
N PHE A 148 -11.62 3.78 -12.52
CA PHE A 148 -12.58 2.72 -12.23
C PHE A 148 -13.67 3.18 -11.27
N TRP A 149 -13.29 3.70 -10.10
CA TRP A 149 -14.25 4.16 -9.10
C TRP A 149 -15.07 5.37 -9.57
N ARG A 150 -14.49 6.23 -10.42
CA ARG A 150 -15.25 7.30 -11.07
C ARG A 150 -16.34 6.72 -11.99
N ALA A 151 -16.01 5.73 -12.81
CA ALA A 151 -16.98 5.06 -13.67
C ALA A 151 -18.07 4.36 -12.85
N VAL A 152 -17.70 3.70 -11.76
CA VAL A 152 -18.66 3.08 -10.82
C VAL A 152 -19.64 4.13 -10.28
N ARG A 153 -19.15 5.24 -9.72
CA ARG A 153 -20.05 6.29 -9.14
C ARG A 153 -20.96 6.94 -10.16
N GLU A 154 -20.57 7.00 -11.43
CA GLU A 154 -21.46 7.53 -12.49
C GLU A 154 -22.59 6.57 -12.85
N LEU A 155 -22.42 5.26 -12.62
CA LEU A 155 -23.42 4.22 -12.89
C LEU A 155 -24.20 3.81 -11.63
N ASP A 156 -23.52 3.77 -10.50
CA ASP A 156 -24.05 3.40 -9.18
C ASP A 156 -23.53 4.37 -8.11
N PRO A 157 -24.21 5.50 -7.91
CA PRO A 157 -23.82 6.49 -6.90
C PRO A 157 -23.85 6.00 -5.45
N ALA A 158 -24.49 4.85 -5.18
CA ALA A 158 -24.59 4.25 -3.86
C ALA A 158 -23.49 3.21 -3.59
N ALA A 159 -22.64 2.91 -4.58
CA ALA A 159 -21.56 1.94 -4.41
C ALA A 159 -20.54 2.41 -3.36
N ASP A 160 -20.22 1.54 -2.43
CA ASP A 160 -19.11 1.75 -1.48
C ASP A 160 -17.77 1.67 -2.22
N ASP A 161 -16.98 2.72 -2.11
CA ASP A 161 -15.63 2.76 -2.65
C ASP A 161 -14.58 2.91 -1.54
N GLU A 162 -13.31 3.03 -1.92
CA GLU A 162 -12.20 3.13 -0.98
C GLU A 162 -11.98 4.55 -0.43
N SER A 163 -12.82 5.54 -0.80
CA SER A 163 -12.63 6.96 -0.42
C SER A 163 -12.88 7.24 1.07
N GLY A 164 -13.63 6.37 1.75
CA GLY A 164 -13.93 6.45 3.18
C GLY A 164 -12.89 5.78 4.09
N LEU A 165 -11.89 5.08 3.53
CA LEU A 165 -10.90 4.34 4.31
C LEU A 165 -9.97 5.25 5.13
N PRO A 166 -9.33 4.74 6.22
CA PRO A 166 -8.39 5.51 7.02
C PRO A 166 -7.18 6.02 6.22
N GLY A 167 -6.80 7.27 6.40
CA GLY A 167 -5.58 7.84 5.82
C GLY A 167 -5.69 8.32 4.37
N VAL A 168 -6.71 7.93 3.62
CA VAL A 168 -6.81 8.12 2.16
C VAL A 168 -7.23 9.53 1.71
N ARG A 169 -7.53 10.44 2.64
CA ARG A 169 -7.83 11.85 2.36
C ARG A 169 -6.70 12.76 2.83
N ALA A 170 -6.64 13.96 2.27
CA ALA A 170 -5.67 14.99 2.65
C ALA A 170 -5.61 15.19 4.17
N GLY A 171 -4.39 15.17 4.73
CA GLY A 171 -4.12 15.40 6.15
C GLY A 171 -4.45 14.22 7.08
N HIS A 172 -5.33 13.29 6.70
CA HIS A 172 -5.81 12.25 7.61
C HIS A 172 -4.70 11.29 8.06
N LEU A 173 -3.76 10.96 7.17
CA LEU A 173 -2.63 10.11 7.55
C LEU A 173 -1.77 10.78 8.65
N ALA A 174 -1.49 12.08 8.54
CA ALA A 174 -0.77 12.83 9.56
C ALA A 174 -1.57 12.92 10.88
N GLU A 175 -2.89 13.09 10.81
CA GLU A 175 -3.77 13.06 12.00
C GLU A 175 -3.65 11.71 12.74
N LEU A 176 -3.57 10.59 12.01
CA LEU A 176 -3.40 9.24 12.59
C LEU A 176 -2.03 9.11 13.29
N PHE A 177 -0.96 9.65 12.70
CA PHE A 177 0.38 9.68 13.31
C PHE A 177 0.39 10.44 14.63
N VAL A 178 -0.19 11.64 14.65
CA VAL A 178 -0.31 12.46 15.87
C VAL A 178 -1.11 11.71 16.95
N ARG A 179 -2.24 11.10 16.59
CA ARG A 179 -3.06 10.29 17.51
C ARG A 179 -2.33 9.04 18.03
N ALA A 180 -1.40 8.48 17.27
CA ALA A 180 -0.53 7.40 17.71
C ALA A 180 0.59 7.84 18.66
N GLY A 181 0.78 9.15 18.85
CA GLY A 181 1.82 9.72 19.72
C GLY A 181 3.18 9.91 19.03
N LEU A 182 3.22 9.84 17.69
CA LEU A 182 4.44 10.05 16.92
C LEU A 182 4.75 11.54 16.79
N GLY A 183 5.95 11.94 17.21
CA GLY A 183 6.39 13.33 17.19
C GLY A 183 6.96 13.75 15.82
N GLY A 184 7.09 15.07 15.61
CA GLY A 184 7.72 15.62 14.41
C GLY A 184 7.09 15.13 13.10
N THR A 185 5.76 14.94 13.10
CA THR A 185 5.05 14.39 11.94
C THR A 185 5.16 15.32 10.75
N GLU A 186 5.71 14.81 9.65
CA GLU A 186 5.77 15.46 8.35
C GLU A 186 4.94 14.68 7.34
N ALA A 187 4.22 15.38 6.47
CA ALA A 187 3.38 14.77 5.44
C ALA A 187 3.66 15.36 4.05
N THR A 188 3.63 14.49 3.06
CA THR A 188 3.84 14.85 1.65
C THR A 188 3.03 13.93 0.74
N THR A 189 3.27 14.03 -0.56
CA THR A 189 2.73 13.10 -1.55
C THR A 189 3.85 12.46 -2.36
N LEU A 190 3.64 11.20 -2.74
CA LEU A 190 4.50 10.46 -3.66
C LEU A 190 3.67 10.10 -4.90
N THR A 191 4.22 10.29 -6.08
CA THR A 191 3.50 10.00 -7.34
C THR A 191 4.32 9.06 -8.21
N VAL A 192 3.63 8.04 -8.73
CA VAL A 192 4.19 7.11 -9.70
C VAL A 192 3.38 7.13 -10.99
N HIS A 193 4.01 6.76 -12.09
CA HIS A 193 3.41 6.71 -13.41
C HIS A 193 3.49 5.28 -13.94
N VAL A 194 2.34 4.74 -14.36
CA VAL A 194 2.25 3.40 -14.92
C VAL A 194 1.60 3.46 -16.29
N ARG A 195 2.29 2.90 -17.27
CA ARG A 195 1.82 2.84 -18.65
C ARG A 195 1.19 1.49 -18.94
N HIS A 196 0.01 1.51 -19.55
CA HIS A 196 -0.69 0.36 -20.11
C HIS A 196 -0.69 0.51 -21.63
N ALA A 197 -0.36 -0.57 -22.35
CA ALA A 197 -0.30 -0.53 -23.82
C ALA A 197 -1.70 -0.36 -24.43
N SER A 198 -2.74 -0.86 -23.77
CA SER A 198 -4.13 -0.77 -24.23
C SER A 198 -5.12 -0.69 -23.07
N PHE A 199 -6.37 -0.36 -23.41
CA PHE A 199 -7.49 -0.42 -22.47
C PHE A 199 -7.71 -1.86 -21.99
N GLU A 200 -7.56 -2.85 -22.83
CA GLU A 200 -7.71 -4.25 -22.49
C GLU A 200 -6.71 -4.65 -21.40
N GLU A 201 -5.44 -4.29 -21.56
CA GLU A 201 -4.40 -4.54 -20.56
C GLU A 201 -4.73 -3.87 -19.21
N TRP A 202 -5.27 -2.66 -19.22
CA TRP A 202 -5.70 -1.97 -18.02
C TRP A 202 -6.91 -2.65 -17.37
N TRP A 203 -7.95 -3.00 -18.17
CA TRP A 203 -9.21 -3.57 -17.70
C TRP A 203 -9.05 -5.00 -17.14
N GLU A 204 -8.30 -5.86 -17.80
CA GLU A 204 -8.09 -7.26 -17.39
C GLU A 204 -7.57 -7.39 -15.95
N ARG A 205 -6.91 -6.38 -15.42
CA ARG A 205 -6.41 -6.37 -14.05
C ARG A 205 -7.54 -6.41 -13.01
N PHE A 206 -8.65 -5.77 -13.29
CA PHE A 206 -9.82 -5.76 -12.39
C PHE A 206 -10.53 -7.12 -12.36
N THR A 207 -10.44 -7.90 -13.44
CA THR A 207 -11.03 -9.26 -13.50
C THR A 207 -10.28 -10.29 -12.64
N LEU A 208 -9.11 -9.93 -12.09
CA LEU A 208 -8.35 -10.79 -11.17
C LEU A 208 -9.00 -10.90 -9.78
N GLY A 209 -10.05 -10.15 -9.50
CA GLY A 209 -10.78 -10.21 -8.22
C GLY A 209 -10.02 -9.64 -7.02
N VAL A 210 -8.98 -8.82 -7.26
CA VAL A 210 -8.13 -8.27 -6.19
C VAL A 210 -8.76 -7.04 -5.57
N GLY A 211 -8.83 -7.02 -4.23
CA GLY A 211 -9.27 -5.89 -3.45
C GLY A 211 -10.74 -5.49 -3.67
N PRO A 212 -11.17 -4.32 -3.12
CA PRO A 212 -12.55 -3.85 -3.24
C PRO A 212 -13.02 -3.68 -4.68
N ALA A 213 -12.18 -3.14 -5.57
CA ALA A 213 -12.55 -2.92 -6.97
C ALA A 213 -12.79 -4.23 -7.74
N GLY A 214 -11.92 -5.25 -7.53
CA GLY A 214 -12.11 -6.56 -8.13
C GLY A 214 -13.33 -7.30 -7.57
N ALA A 215 -13.58 -7.19 -6.26
CA ALA A 215 -14.76 -7.76 -5.61
C ALA A 215 -16.06 -7.10 -6.12
N TYR A 216 -16.07 -5.75 -6.25
CA TYR A 216 -17.19 -5.03 -6.83
C TYR A 216 -17.47 -5.50 -8.26
N LEU A 217 -16.46 -5.56 -9.13
CA LEU A 217 -16.62 -6.03 -10.51
C LEU A 217 -17.19 -7.46 -10.55
N ALA A 218 -16.68 -8.35 -9.71
CA ALA A 218 -17.15 -9.75 -9.64
C ALA A 218 -18.59 -9.90 -9.12
N SER A 219 -19.13 -8.91 -8.38
CA SER A 219 -20.50 -8.91 -7.88
C SER A 219 -21.54 -8.52 -8.93
N LEU A 220 -21.11 -7.90 -10.05
CA LEU A 220 -21.99 -7.45 -11.12
C LEU A 220 -22.34 -8.60 -12.08
N ASP A 221 -23.53 -8.58 -12.65
CA ASP A 221 -23.89 -9.43 -13.79
C ASP A 221 -23.17 -8.98 -15.08
N ALA A 222 -23.31 -9.76 -16.15
CA ALA A 222 -22.60 -9.54 -17.41
C ALA A 222 -22.95 -8.19 -18.07
N ASP A 223 -24.20 -7.76 -17.98
CA ASP A 223 -24.67 -6.53 -18.61
C ASP A 223 -24.11 -5.31 -17.86
N HIS A 224 -24.12 -5.33 -16.53
CA HIS A 224 -23.54 -4.27 -15.70
C HIS A 224 -22.01 -4.23 -15.81
N GLN A 225 -21.34 -5.39 -15.91
CA GLN A 225 -19.89 -5.45 -16.20
C GLN A 225 -19.57 -4.81 -17.56
N ALA A 226 -20.35 -5.10 -18.59
CA ALA A 226 -20.17 -4.53 -19.92
C ALA A 226 -20.40 -2.99 -19.91
N ALA A 227 -21.44 -2.51 -19.21
CA ALA A 227 -21.71 -1.09 -19.05
C ALA A 227 -20.58 -0.37 -18.31
N LEU A 228 -20.08 -0.95 -17.21
CA LEU A 228 -18.96 -0.39 -16.45
C LEU A 228 -17.67 -0.35 -17.29
N ARG A 229 -17.38 -1.42 -18.03
CA ARG A 229 -16.23 -1.49 -18.94
C ARG A 229 -16.28 -0.36 -19.98
N GLU A 230 -17.45 -0.17 -20.61
CA GLU A 230 -17.61 0.90 -21.60
C GLU A 230 -17.50 2.30 -20.97
N GLN A 231 -18.02 2.49 -19.75
CA GLN A 231 -17.89 3.75 -19.03
C GLN A 231 -16.41 4.04 -18.68
N CYS A 232 -15.67 3.05 -18.21
CA CYS A 232 -14.22 3.19 -18.00
C CYS A 232 -13.49 3.59 -19.30
N ARG A 233 -13.87 2.97 -20.44
CA ARG A 233 -13.28 3.30 -21.75
C ARG A 233 -13.47 4.76 -22.15
N ARG A 234 -14.62 5.34 -21.83
CA ARG A 234 -14.93 6.77 -22.10
C ARG A 234 -14.12 7.73 -21.23
N LEU A 235 -13.81 7.33 -20.00
CA LEU A 235 -13.08 8.15 -19.04
C LEU A 235 -11.57 8.14 -19.24
N LEU A 236 -11.04 7.13 -19.93
CA LEU A 236 -9.62 6.98 -20.16
C LEU A 236 -9.20 7.53 -21.53
N PRO A 237 -7.97 8.06 -21.65
CA PRO A 237 -7.44 8.54 -22.93
C PRO A 237 -7.28 7.38 -23.92
N ALA A 238 -7.08 7.73 -25.20
CA ALA A 238 -6.69 6.76 -26.21
C ALA A 238 -5.32 6.12 -25.87
N ASN A 239 -5.10 4.91 -26.38
CA ASN A 239 -3.85 4.17 -26.16
C ASN A 239 -2.59 4.93 -26.61
N PRO A 240 -1.47 4.83 -25.87
CA PRO A 240 -1.31 4.13 -24.58
C PRO A 240 -1.97 4.89 -23.43
N ILE A 241 -2.43 4.15 -22.41
CA ILE A 241 -3.00 4.74 -21.20
C ILE A 241 -1.88 4.94 -20.18
N GLU A 242 -1.70 6.17 -19.72
CA GLU A 242 -0.80 6.50 -18.61
C GLU A 242 -1.62 6.86 -17.37
N ILE A 243 -1.41 6.09 -16.30
CA ILE A 243 -2.04 6.31 -15.00
C ILE A 243 -1.02 6.93 -14.06
N SER A 244 -1.27 8.17 -13.65
CA SER A 244 -0.54 8.80 -12.55
C SER A 244 -1.25 8.45 -11.24
N ALA A 245 -0.54 7.78 -10.34
CA ALA A 245 -1.07 7.40 -9.03
C ALA A 245 -0.31 8.12 -7.92
N THR A 246 -1.04 8.86 -7.09
CA THR A 246 -0.51 9.64 -5.97
C THR A 246 -0.88 8.97 -4.65
N ALA A 247 0.09 8.84 -3.77
CA ALA A 247 -0.08 8.41 -2.38
C ALA A 247 0.16 9.58 -1.43
N TRP A 248 -0.65 9.69 -0.38
CA TRP A 248 -0.32 10.44 0.82
C TRP A 248 0.77 9.66 1.57
N ALA A 249 1.79 10.35 2.01
CA ALA A 249 2.88 9.76 2.78
C ALA A 249 3.18 10.61 4.02
N ALA A 250 3.50 9.97 5.12
CA ALA A 250 3.87 10.62 6.37
C ALA A 250 5.05 9.91 7.02
N THR A 251 5.87 10.69 7.73
CA THR A 251 6.90 10.23 8.65
C THR A 251 6.67 10.83 10.02
N GLY A 252 7.07 10.12 11.07
CA GLY A 252 7.08 10.61 12.44
C GLY A 252 8.23 9.97 13.20
N ARG A 253 8.53 10.52 14.38
CA ARG A 253 9.59 10.02 15.27
C ARG A 253 9.02 9.52 16.59
N THR A 254 9.66 8.55 17.16
CA THR A 254 9.39 8.01 18.50
C THR A 254 10.11 8.81 19.55
#